data_700f69dd19c691a88a4def935698e574
#
_entry.id   700f69dd19c691a88a4def935698e574
#
_cell.length_a   1.000
_cell.length_b   1.000
_cell.length_c   1.000
_cell.angle_alpha   90.00
_cell.angle_beta   90.00
_cell.angle_gamma   90.00
#
_symmetry.space_group_name_H-M   'P 1'
#
loop_
_entity.id
_entity.type
_entity.pdbx_description
1 polymer ?
#
loop_
_entity_poly.entity_id
_entity_poly.type
_entity_poly.pdbx_seq_one_letter_code
_entity_poly.pdbx_strand_id
1 'polypeptide(L)'
;MCRTMQIVLISGLSGSGKSIALNVLEDAGYYVVDNLPAALLPQLVAHLRGAGWRRVAVAVDMRSGASIAALPQQVEALRATVRDLRVIFLEARDDTLIARFSETRRRHPLAIDDVSLEEAIQRERDALEPIAALGHRIDTSELHPNTLRAWVKDFIQMSAGEGMTLMFESFGFKYGIPLDADLVFDVRCLPNPYYDPRLRPLTGRDQPVVDFLEKLPEVERMAGDIRRFIADWLPAYMRDNRSYLTVAIGCTGGQHRSVYLAEWLAVQFRDQVDVLEVSWLPSYGPEMRSGTSNCHVRLSSTAVDSPLVDRKSVV
;
A
#
# COMPACT_ATOMS: atom_id res chain seq x y z
N MET A 1 6.74 -30.49 -4.93
CA MET A 1 7.07 -29.06 -4.89
C MET A 1 7.01 -28.58 -3.45
N CYS A 2 8.12 -28.18 -2.87
CA CYS A 2 8.17 -27.69 -1.50
C CYS A 2 7.53 -26.29 -1.48
N ARG A 3 6.28 -26.16 -1.02
CA ARG A 3 5.64 -24.85 -0.88
C ARG A 3 6.42 -24.04 0.16
N THR A 4 6.98 -22.93 -0.26
CA THR A 4 7.72 -21.98 0.59
C THR A 4 6.79 -21.38 1.65
N MET A 5 7.33 -21.12 2.84
CA MET A 5 6.61 -20.43 3.92
C MET A 5 6.43 -18.95 3.54
N GLN A 6 5.21 -18.46 3.70
CA GLN A 6 4.86 -17.04 3.52
C GLN A 6 4.73 -16.37 4.88
N ILE A 7 5.41 -15.24 5.05
CA ILE A 7 5.37 -14.45 6.27
C ILE A 7 4.93 -13.02 5.93
N VAL A 8 3.91 -12.54 6.64
CA VAL A 8 3.49 -11.13 6.58
C VAL A 8 3.80 -10.49 7.94
N LEU A 9 4.75 -9.56 7.95
CA LEU A 9 5.06 -8.74 9.12
C LEU A 9 4.26 -7.44 9.02
N ILE A 10 3.50 -7.14 10.06
CA ILE A 10 2.73 -5.89 10.16
C ILE A 10 3.34 -5.04 11.26
N SER A 11 3.67 -3.81 10.95
CA SER A 11 4.02 -2.78 11.92
C SER A 11 3.25 -1.49 11.63
N GLY A 12 3.45 -0.47 12.43
CA GLY A 12 2.83 0.83 12.21
C GLY A 12 2.34 1.48 13.48
N LEU A 13 1.88 2.71 13.33
CA LEU A 13 1.44 3.56 14.43
C LEU A 13 0.23 2.98 15.17
N SER A 14 0.15 3.28 16.45
CA SER A 14 -1.02 2.94 17.25
C SER A 14 -2.25 3.67 16.73
N GLY A 15 -3.35 2.94 16.47
CA GLY A 15 -4.55 3.51 15.84
C GLY A 15 -4.55 3.51 14.30
N SER A 16 -3.48 3.06 13.64
CA SER A 16 -3.40 3.00 12.17
C SER A 16 -4.17 1.84 11.51
N GLY A 17 -4.74 0.91 12.28
CA GLY A 17 -5.55 -0.17 11.72
C GLY A 17 -4.90 -1.56 11.69
N LYS A 18 -3.81 -1.79 12.41
CA LYS A 18 -3.11 -3.09 12.50
C LYS A 18 -4.05 -4.27 12.81
N SER A 19 -4.97 -4.09 13.76
CA SER A 19 -5.92 -5.15 14.13
C SER A 19 -6.87 -5.51 12.98
N ILE A 20 -7.23 -4.54 12.12
CA ILE A 20 -8.05 -4.82 10.93
C ILE A 20 -7.26 -5.69 9.95
N ALA A 21 -5.99 -5.36 9.72
CA ALA A 21 -5.12 -6.13 8.83
C ALA A 21 -4.88 -7.56 9.36
N LEU A 22 -4.65 -7.71 10.67
CA LEU A 22 -4.48 -9.03 11.30
C LEU A 22 -5.72 -9.91 11.16
N ASN A 23 -6.92 -9.36 11.39
CA ASN A 23 -8.16 -10.11 11.24
C ASN A 23 -8.35 -10.62 9.80
N VAL A 24 -7.98 -9.82 8.80
CA VAL A 24 -8.05 -10.23 7.39
C VAL A 24 -7.09 -11.39 7.10
N LEU A 25 -5.89 -11.35 7.68
CA LEU A 25 -4.90 -12.42 7.53
C LEU A 25 -5.36 -13.71 8.22
N GLU A 26 -5.97 -13.60 9.40
CA GLU A 26 -6.56 -14.74 10.11
C GLU A 26 -7.67 -15.39 9.27
N ASP A 27 -8.61 -14.59 8.74
CA ASP A 27 -9.67 -15.05 7.84
C ASP A 27 -9.12 -15.70 6.55
N ALA A 28 -7.93 -15.27 6.10
CA ALA A 28 -7.23 -15.85 4.97
C ALA A 28 -6.40 -17.11 5.30
N GLY A 29 -6.48 -17.59 6.55
CA GLY A 29 -5.83 -18.83 7.00
C GLY A 29 -4.36 -18.68 7.39
N TYR A 30 -3.93 -17.48 7.79
CA TYR A 30 -2.62 -17.25 8.40
C TYR A 30 -2.66 -17.61 9.89
N TYR A 31 -1.56 -18.15 10.40
CA TYR A 31 -1.31 -18.20 11.83
C TYR A 31 -0.92 -16.81 12.30
N VAL A 32 -1.79 -16.19 13.09
CA VAL A 32 -1.63 -14.78 13.49
C VAL A 32 -1.04 -14.66 14.89
N VAL A 33 -0.03 -13.82 15.03
CA VAL A 33 0.56 -13.44 16.32
C VAL A 33 0.55 -11.92 16.45
N ASP A 34 -0.16 -11.42 17.44
CA ASP A 34 -0.19 -9.99 17.77
C ASP A 34 0.77 -9.65 18.89
N ASN A 35 1.34 -8.44 18.86
CA ASN A 35 2.24 -7.90 19.89
C ASN A 35 3.45 -8.79 20.20
N LEU A 36 4.03 -9.41 19.17
CA LEU A 36 5.24 -10.20 19.37
C LEU A 36 6.42 -9.30 19.76
N PRO A 37 7.14 -9.59 20.86
CA PRO A 37 8.43 -8.95 21.09
C PRO A 37 9.39 -9.23 19.91
N ALA A 38 9.95 -8.18 19.31
CA ALA A 38 10.75 -8.29 18.10
C ALA A 38 11.90 -9.31 18.24
N ALA A 39 12.50 -9.41 19.41
CA ALA A 39 13.56 -10.37 19.70
C ALA A 39 13.16 -11.85 19.53
N LEU A 40 11.87 -12.17 19.61
CA LEU A 40 11.33 -13.53 19.48
C LEU A 40 10.97 -13.92 18.05
N LEU A 41 10.99 -12.98 17.11
CA LEU A 41 10.58 -13.20 15.73
C LEU A 41 11.31 -14.36 15.03
N PRO A 42 12.65 -14.49 15.08
CA PRO A 42 13.34 -15.61 14.44
C PRO A 42 12.97 -16.96 15.05
N GLN A 43 12.81 -17.01 16.39
CA GLN A 43 12.47 -18.23 17.11
C GLN A 43 11.03 -18.69 16.80
N LEU A 44 10.08 -17.76 16.74
CA LEU A 44 8.70 -18.03 16.33
C LEU A 44 8.66 -18.61 14.92
N VAL A 45 9.37 -17.98 13.97
CA VAL A 45 9.41 -18.44 12.57
C VAL A 45 10.01 -19.85 12.48
N ALA A 46 11.10 -20.13 13.19
CA ALA A 46 11.73 -21.44 13.21
C ALA A 46 10.78 -22.50 13.80
N HIS A 47 10.10 -22.17 14.90
CA HIS A 47 9.14 -23.06 15.56
C HIS A 47 7.95 -23.38 14.64
N LEU A 48 7.30 -22.36 14.08
CA LEU A 48 6.13 -22.54 13.21
C LEU A 48 6.48 -23.27 11.91
N ARG A 49 7.66 -23.04 11.37
CA ARG A 49 8.18 -23.80 10.22
C ARG A 49 8.32 -25.29 10.56
N GLY A 50 8.89 -25.61 11.73
CA GLY A 50 9.00 -26.98 12.24
C GLY A 50 7.65 -27.64 12.49
N ALA A 51 6.65 -26.88 12.94
CA ALA A 51 5.27 -27.32 13.14
C ALA A 51 4.46 -27.46 11.82
N GLY A 52 5.05 -27.14 10.66
CA GLY A 52 4.42 -27.31 9.36
C GLY A 52 3.54 -26.14 8.91
N TRP A 53 3.51 -25.03 9.64
CA TRP A 53 2.78 -23.84 9.22
C TRP A 53 3.39 -23.23 7.96
N ARG A 54 2.55 -22.79 7.03
CA ARG A 54 2.96 -22.24 5.73
C ARG A 54 2.64 -20.76 5.57
N ARG A 55 1.67 -20.26 6.32
CA ARG A 55 1.24 -18.86 6.29
C ARG A 55 1.27 -18.33 7.71
N VAL A 56 2.06 -17.30 7.94
CA VAL A 56 2.25 -16.70 9.26
C VAL A 56 2.13 -15.18 9.14
N ALA A 57 1.37 -14.56 10.01
CA ALA A 57 1.27 -13.12 10.14
C ALA A 57 1.70 -12.69 11.54
N VAL A 58 2.57 -11.72 11.63
CA VAL A 58 3.11 -11.24 12.90
C VAL A 58 2.98 -9.74 12.98
N ALA A 59 2.35 -9.23 14.05
CA ALA A 59 2.40 -7.81 14.34
C ALA A 59 3.47 -7.50 15.39
N VAL A 60 4.26 -6.46 15.09
CA VAL A 60 5.29 -5.92 15.98
C VAL A 60 5.08 -4.42 16.07
N ASP A 61 4.93 -3.90 17.29
CA ASP A 61 4.72 -2.47 17.54
C ASP A 61 5.51 -1.97 18.77
N MET A 62 5.31 -0.74 19.16
CA MET A 62 6.01 -0.11 20.29
C MET A 62 5.85 -0.82 21.63
N ARG A 63 4.85 -1.70 21.78
CA ARG A 63 4.71 -2.53 22.99
C ARG A 63 5.82 -3.55 23.12
N SER A 64 6.55 -3.83 22.03
CA SER A 64 7.77 -4.64 22.04
C SER A 64 8.93 -4.01 22.81
N GLY A 65 8.80 -2.74 23.24
CA GLY A 65 9.81 -2.02 24.04
C GLY A 65 11.16 -1.90 23.32
N ALA A 66 12.23 -1.98 24.09
CA ALA A 66 13.60 -1.83 23.55
C ALA A 66 13.97 -2.83 22.43
N SER A 67 13.24 -3.95 22.31
CA SER A 67 13.53 -4.97 21.29
C SER A 67 13.17 -4.51 19.87
N ILE A 68 12.36 -3.44 19.74
CA ILE A 68 11.93 -2.93 18.42
C ILE A 68 13.11 -2.43 17.58
N ALA A 69 14.13 -1.89 18.20
CA ALA A 69 15.34 -1.41 17.53
C ALA A 69 16.12 -2.54 16.80
N ALA A 70 15.95 -3.79 17.21
CA ALA A 70 16.57 -4.94 16.56
C ALA A 70 15.77 -5.47 15.35
N LEU A 71 14.52 -5.00 15.17
CA LEU A 71 13.62 -5.53 14.12
C LEU A 71 14.20 -5.41 12.70
N PRO A 72 14.85 -4.30 12.29
CA PRO A 72 15.46 -4.20 10.96
C PRO A 72 16.45 -5.33 10.67
N GLN A 73 17.38 -5.59 11.58
CA GLN A 73 18.36 -6.67 11.41
C GLN A 73 17.70 -8.04 11.34
N GLN A 74 16.65 -8.27 12.11
CA GLN A 74 15.94 -9.55 12.11
C GLN A 74 15.15 -9.76 10.81
N VAL A 75 14.56 -8.71 10.27
CA VAL A 75 13.86 -8.74 8.96
C VAL A 75 14.86 -9.09 7.85
N GLU A 76 16.03 -8.45 7.82
CA GLU A 76 17.08 -8.76 6.85
C GLU A 76 17.60 -10.21 6.97
N ALA A 77 17.82 -10.68 8.19
CA ALA A 77 18.21 -12.08 8.42
C ALA A 77 17.11 -13.07 7.95
N LEU A 78 15.83 -12.73 8.13
CA LEU A 78 14.72 -13.55 7.66
C LEU A 78 14.58 -13.52 6.14
N ARG A 79 14.83 -12.40 5.46
CA ARG A 79 14.85 -12.31 4.00
C ARG A 79 15.82 -13.28 3.35
N ALA A 80 16.95 -13.55 4.00
CA ALA A 80 17.93 -14.54 3.53
C ALA A 80 17.41 -15.99 3.59
N THR A 81 16.42 -16.29 4.44
CA THR A 81 15.93 -17.66 4.69
C THR A 81 14.48 -17.90 4.30
N VAL A 82 13.72 -16.84 4.12
CA VAL A 82 12.27 -16.86 3.78
C VAL A 82 12.07 -16.10 2.48
N ARG A 83 11.75 -16.82 1.40
CA ARG A 83 11.55 -16.22 0.08
C ARG A 83 10.34 -15.26 0.01
N ASP A 84 9.26 -15.59 0.73
CA ASP A 84 8.03 -14.78 0.74
C ASP A 84 7.87 -14.12 2.11
N LEU A 85 8.72 -13.12 2.39
CA LEU A 85 8.61 -12.24 3.54
C LEU A 85 8.11 -10.87 3.07
N ARG A 86 6.95 -10.47 3.53
CA ARG A 86 6.32 -9.19 3.23
C ARG A 86 6.22 -8.37 4.48
N VAL A 87 6.54 -7.08 4.36
CA VAL A 87 6.42 -6.12 5.46
C VAL A 87 5.40 -5.06 5.08
N ILE A 88 4.41 -4.85 5.93
CA ILE A 88 3.40 -3.80 5.82
C ILE A 88 3.61 -2.83 6.98
N PHE A 89 3.70 -1.55 6.68
CA PHE A 89 3.73 -0.49 7.68
C PHE A 89 2.49 0.38 7.54
N LEU A 90 1.65 0.39 8.58
CA LEU A 90 0.41 1.16 8.59
C LEU A 90 0.65 2.48 9.33
N GLU A 91 0.30 3.59 8.69
CA GLU A 91 0.37 4.91 9.28
C GLU A 91 -0.90 5.74 9.05
N ALA A 92 -0.99 6.87 9.70
CA ALA A 92 -2.01 7.88 9.45
C ALA A 92 -1.50 9.24 9.93
N ARG A 93 -2.15 10.31 9.47
CA ARG A 93 -1.89 11.67 9.95
C ARG A 93 -2.23 11.80 11.44
N ASP A 94 -1.54 12.70 12.11
CA ASP A 94 -1.68 12.87 13.55
C ASP A 94 -3.09 13.29 13.97
N ASP A 95 -3.73 14.18 13.20
CA ASP A 95 -5.13 14.57 13.41
C ASP A 95 -6.09 13.37 13.34
N THR A 96 -5.88 12.48 12.40
CA THR A 96 -6.66 11.25 12.26
C THR A 96 -6.43 10.29 13.42
N LEU A 97 -5.17 10.12 13.85
CA LEU A 97 -4.85 9.27 15.01
C LEU A 97 -5.48 9.82 16.28
N ILE A 98 -5.36 11.13 16.52
CA ILE A 98 -5.98 11.80 17.68
C ILE A 98 -7.49 11.58 17.69
N ALA A 99 -8.17 11.76 16.53
CA ALA A 99 -9.60 11.51 16.41
C ALA A 99 -9.96 10.04 16.75
N ARG A 100 -9.23 9.08 16.19
CA ARG A 100 -9.45 7.65 16.46
C ARG A 100 -9.22 7.26 17.91
N PHE A 101 -8.21 7.83 18.59
CA PHE A 101 -8.00 7.63 20.02
C PHE A 101 -9.13 8.22 20.86
N SER A 102 -9.62 9.40 20.50
CA SER A 102 -10.75 10.06 21.15
C SER A 102 -12.05 9.25 21.04
N GLU A 103 -12.33 8.70 19.84
CA GLU A 103 -13.49 7.86 19.59
C GLU A 103 -13.43 6.53 20.35
N THR A 104 -12.27 5.85 20.33
CA THR A 104 -12.10 4.55 20.97
C THR A 104 -11.90 4.63 22.48
N ARG A 105 -11.61 5.81 23.02
CA ARG A 105 -11.27 6.07 24.43
C ARG A 105 -10.15 5.17 24.96
N ARG A 106 -9.23 4.74 24.10
CA ARG A 106 -8.06 3.95 24.48
C ARG A 106 -6.89 4.88 24.82
N ARG A 107 -6.04 4.43 25.75
CA ARG A 107 -4.76 5.13 26.00
C ARG A 107 -3.74 4.73 24.95
N HIS A 108 -2.95 5.69 24.50
CA HIS A 108 -1.79 5.41 23.65
C HIS A 108 -0.71 4.66 24.46
N PRO A 109 -0.02 3.66 23.89
CA PRO A 109 0.98 2.86 24.61
C PRO A 109 2.11 3.69 25.25
N LEU A 110 2.47 4.81 24.63
CA LEU A 110 3.51 5.73 25.12
C LEU A 110 2.97 6.94 25.91
N ALA A 111 1.66 7.09 26.04
CA ALA A 111 1.06 8.14 26.90
C ALA A 111 1.09 7.68 28.36
N ILE A 112 2.28 7.67 28.95
CA ILE A 112 2.55 7.31 30.32
C ILE A 112 2.89 8.62 31.07
N ASP A 113 2.40 8.76 32.29
CA ASP A 113 2.56 9.94 33.11
C ASP A 113 2.02 11.23 32.46
N ASP A 114 2.80 12.32 32.40
CA ASP A 114 2.41 13.64 31.88
C ASP A 114 2.63 13.82 30.35
N VAL A 115 2.79 12.72 29.59
CA VAL A 115 2.99 12.78 28.14
C VAL A 115 1.66 12.99 27.42
N SER A 116 1.57 14.05 26.62
CA SER A 116 0.38 14.31 25.79
C SER A 116 0.20 13.25 24.71
N LEU A 117 -1.03 13.14 24.17
CA LEU A 117 -1.30 12.19 23.08
C LEU A 117 -0.50 12.55 21.83
N GLU A 118 -0.40 13.83 21.50
CA GLU A 118 0.38 14.30 20.34
C GLU A 118 1.86 13.95 20.48
N GLU A 119 2.42 14.18 21.66
CA GLU A 119 3.82 13.86 21.94
C GLU A 119 4.06 12.35 21.90
N ALA A 120 3.13 11.55 22.40
CA ALA A 120 3.21 10.09 22.36
C ALA A 120 3.18 9.56 20.90
N ILE A 121 2.33 10.13 20.04
CA ILE A 121 2.26 9.79 18.61
C ILE A 121 3.58 10.15 17.92
N GLN A 122 4.12 11.34 18.18
CA GLN A 122 5.39 11.76 17.57
C GLN A 122 6.56 10.87 18.01
N ARG A 123 6.67 10.55 19.29
CA ARG A 123 7.68 9.61 19.81
C ARG A 123 7.57 8.22 19.17
N GLU A 124 6.33 7.72 18.96
CA GLU A 124 6.09 6.45 18.29
C GLU A 124 6.54 6.52 16.83
N ARG A 125 6.21 7.58 16.10
CA ARG A 125 6.60 7.80 14.70
C ARG A 125 8.12 7.80 14.56
N ASP A 126 8.84 8.59 15.37
CA ASP A 126 10.29 8.67 15.33
C ASP A 126 10.95 7.30 15.61
N ALA A 127 10.42 6.54 16.56
CA ALA A 127 10.94 5.24 16.92
C ALA A 127 10.67 4.16 15.85
N LEU A 128 9.59 4.28 15.09
CA LEU A 128 9.19 3.31 14.06
C LEU A 128 9.67 3.67 12.65
N GLU A 129 10.26 4.84 12.42
CA GLU A 129 10.74 5.28 11.10
C GLU A 129 11.71 4.27 10.45
N PRO A 130 12.69 3.67 11.16
CA PRO A 130 13.55 2.64 10.58
C PRO A 130 12.78 1.39 10.11
N ILE A 131 11.61 1.12 10.68
CA ILE A 131 10.77 -0.03 10.33
C ILE A 131 9.89 0.32 9.14
N ALA A 132 9.40 1.56 9.06
CA ALA A 132 8.64 2.05 7.93
C ALA A 132 9.40 1.90 6.60
N ALA A 133 10.72 2.06 6.62
CA ALA A 133 11.60 1.89 5.45
C ALA A 133 11.77 0.43 4.99
N LEU A 134 11.37 -0.57 5.80
CA LEU A 134 11.59 -1.99 5.47
C LEU A 134 10.55 -2.58 4.52
N GLY A 135 9.39 -1.96 4.41
CA GLY A 135 8.27 -2.55 3.71
C GLY A 135 7.33 -1.55 3.08
N HIS A 136 6.19 -2.05 2.67
CA HIS A 136 5.18 -1.23 2.05
C HIS A 136 4.47 -0.36 3.09
N ARG A 137 4.54 0.96 2.92
CA ARG A 137 3.82 1.95 3.74
C ARG A 137 2.40 2.11 3.19
N ILE A 138 1.44 2.27 4.09
CA ILE A 138 0.04 2.51 3.75
C ILE A 138 -0.46 3.66 4.62
N ASP A 139 -0.83 4.77 3.99
CA ASP A 139 -1.56 5.84 4.65
C ASP A 139 -3.02 5.46 4.82
N THR A 140 -3.43 5.27 6.06
CA THR A 140 -4.81 4.91 6.41
C THR A 140 -5.66 6.11 6.82
N SER A 141 -5.16 7.35 6.67
CA SER A 141 -5.84 8.56 7.14
C SER A 141 -7.26 8.69 6.59
N GLU A 142 -7.40 8.50 5.28
CA GLU A 142 -8.68 8.61 4.56
C GLU A 142 -9.29 7.23 4.22
N LEU A 143 -8.69 6.12 4.72
CA LEU A 143 -9.16 4.79 4.39
C LEU A 143 -10.31 4.35 5.31
N HIS A 144 -11.42 3.95 4.69
CA HIS A 144 -12.46 3.24 5.41
C HIS A 144 -11.98 1.82 5.79
N PRO A 145 -12.37 1.25 6.93
CA PRO A 145 -11.97 -0.10 7.35
C PRO A 145 -12.17 -1.19 6.28
N ASN A 146 -13.23 -1.11 5.47
CA ASN A 146 -13.47 -2.07 4.40
C ASN A 146 -12.48 -1.96 3.25
N THR A 147 -11.98 -0.76 2.98
CA THR A 147 -10.95 -0.54 1.96
C THR A 147 -9.62 -1.12 2.39
N LEU A 148 -9.23 -0.89 3.65
CA LEU A 148 -8.03 -1.50 4.20
C LEU A 148 -8.13 -3.04 4.16
N ARG A 149 -9.32 -3.62 4.46
CA ARG A 149 -9.55 -5.06 4.33
C ARG A 149 -9.35 -5.57 2.90
N ALA A 150 -9.92 -4.86 1.92
CA ALA A 150 -9.77 -5.21 0.51
C ALA A 150 -8.30 -5.13 0.09
N TRP A 151 -7.62 -4.05 0.46
CA TRP A 151 -6.21 -3.85 0.17
C TRP A 151 -5.32 -4.98 0.74
N VAL A 152 -5.52 -5.35 2.01
CA VAL A 152 -4.74 -6.45 2.63
C VAL A 152 -5.00 -7.77 1.91
N LYS A 153 -6.25 -8.06 1.51
CA LYS A 153 -6.58 -9.26 0.72
C LYS A 153 -5.84 -9.30 -0.60
N ASP A 154 -5.85 -8.20 -1.34
CA ASP A 154 -5.16 -8.11 -2.62
C ASP A 154 -3.65 -8.25 -2.44
N PHE A 155 -3.08 -7.59 -1.44
CA PHE A 155 -1.66 -7.65 -1.11
C PHE A 155 -1.18 -9.08 -0.82
N ILE A 156 -1.94 -9.90 -0.11
CA ILE A 156 -1.56 -11.29 0.21
C ILE A 156 -1.75 -12.25 -0.97
N GLN A 157 -2.59 -11.91 -1.94
CA GLN A 157 -2.80 -12.71 -3.14
C GLN A 157 -1.72 -12.47 -4.19
N MET A 158 -1.01 -11.34 -4.12
CA MET A 158 0.13 -11.08 -5.01
C MET A 158 1.15 -12.20 -4.88
N SER A 159 1.65 -12.73 -6.00
CA SER A 159 2.66 -13.78 -5.96
C SER A 159 3.97 -13.28 -5.36
N ALA A 160 4.68 -14.12 -4.59
CA ALA A 160 6.02 -13.81 -4.14
C ALA A 160 6.99 -13.92 -5.32
N GLY A 161 7.29 -12.82 -6.02
CA GLY A 161 8.29 -12.75 -7.08
C GLY A 161 9.56 -12.06 -6.60
N GLU A 162 10.67 -12.38 -7.24
CA GLU A 162 11.90 -11.61 -7.12
C GLU A 162 11.73 -10.33 -7.93
N GLY A 163 11.44 -9.19 -7.28
CA GLY A 163 11.29 -7.92 -7.98
C GLY A 163 10.65 -6.84 -7.13
N MET A 164 10.78 -5.60 -7.58
CA MET A 164 10.15 -4.44 -6.96
C MET A 164 8.68 -4.34 -7.38
N THR A 165 7.80 -4.00 -6.45
CA THR A 165 6.41 -3.67 -6.75
C THR A 165 6.30 -2.19 -7.10
N LEU A 166 5.83 -1.87 -8.30
CA LEU A 166 5.51 -0.51 -8.72
C LEU A 166 4.02 -0.27 -8.49
N MET A 167 3.72 0.75 -7.69
CA MET A 167 2.37 1.09 -7.30
C MET A 167 1.98 2.44 -7.88
N PHE A 168 0.79 2.52 -8.46
CA PHE A 168 0.20 3.78 -8.92
C PHE A 168 -1.00 4.13 -8.06
N GLU A 169 -0.95 5.33 -7.48
CA GLU A 169 -2.00 5.86 -6.63
C GLU A 169 -2.60 7.12 -7.22
N SER A 170 -3.92 7.23 -7.19
CA SER A 170 -4.66 8.44 -7.55
C SER A 170 -5.13 9.16 -6.30
N PHE A 171 -4.83 10.46 -6.20
CA PHE A 171 -5.27 11.26 -5.05
C PHE A 171 -5.81 12.64 -5.45
N GLY A 172 -6.52 13.26 -4.52
CA GLY A 172 -7.01 14.63 -4.66
C GLY A 172 -6.26 15.58 -3.75
N PHE A 173 -5.61 16.61 -4.32
CA PHE A 173 -4.88 17.63 -3.54
C PHE A 173 -5.73 18.29 -2.44
N LYS A 174 -7.06 18.34 -2.61
CA LYS A 174 -7.96 18.87 -1.57
C LYS A 174 -8.00 18.03 -0.28
N TYR A 175 -7.51 16.80 -0.33
CA TYR A 175 -7.43 15.88 0.82
C TYR A 175 -6.01 15.71 1.38
N GLY A 176 -5.04 16.38 0.77
CA GLY A 176 -3.63 16.24 1.11
C GLY A 176 -2.88 15.29 0.18
N ILE A 177 -1.56 15.27 0.32
CA ILE A 177 -0.67 14.35 -0.39
C ILE A 177 -0.57 13.07 0.45
N PRO A 178 -0.66 11.88 -0.16
CA PRO A 178 -0.46 10.61 0.54
C PRO A 178 0.93 10.55 1.19
N LEU A 179 0.99 10.03 2.42
CA LEU A 179 2.25 9.93 3.19
C LEU A 179 3.17 8.83 2.66
N ASP A 180 2.60 7.85 1.97
CA ASP A 180 3.28 6.67 1.41
C ASP A 180 3.79 6.88 -0.02
N ALA A 181 3.62 8.08 -0.59
CA ALA A 181 4.07 8.40 -1.93
C ALA A 181 5.59 8.65 -1.99
N ASP A 182 6.30 7.87 -2.81
CA ASP A 182 7.72 8.11 -3.14
C ASP A 182 7.87 9.19 -4.23
N LEU A 183 6.96 9.19 -5.22
CA LEU A 183 6.91 10.16 -6.32
C LEU A 183 5.51 10.75 -6.41
N VAL A 184 5.44 12.08 -6.59
CA VAL A 184 4.16 12.79 -6.70
C VAL A 184 4.14 13.60 -7.99
N PHE A 185 3.11 13.39 -8.83
CA PHE A 185 2.89 14.14 -10.06
C PHE A 185 1.59 14.94 -10.00
N ASP A 186 1.70 16.25 -10.19
CA ASP A 186 0.55 17.15 -10.25
C ASP A 186 0.02 17.26 -11.68
N VAL A 187 -1.20 16.76 -11.90
CA VAL A 187 -1.87 16.79 -13.20
C VAL A 187 -3.05 17.77 -13.26
N ARG A 188 -3.09 18.75 -12.34
CA ARG A 188 -4.17 19.76 -12.30
C ARG A 188 -4.14 20.70 -13.50
N CYS A 189 -2.99 20.86 -14.16
CA CYS A 189 -2.84 21.68 -15.37
C CYS A 189 -3.61 21.14 -16.58
N LEU A 190 -3.99 19.86 -16.59
CA LEU A 190 -4.73 19.24 -17.68
C LEU A 190 -6.23 19.68 -17.66
N PRO A 191 -6.91 19.67 -18.83
CA PRO A 191 -8.34 19.96 -18.92
C PRO A 191 -9.17 19.12 -17.96
N ASN A 192 -10.17 19.73 -17.36
CA ASN A 192 -10.91 19.11 -16.26
C ASN A 192 -12.30 18.63 -16.71
N PRO A 193 -12.54 17.31 -16.76
CA PRO A 193 -13.85 16.72 -17.11
C PRO A 193 -14.99 17.20 -16.21
N TYR A 194 -14.69 17.67 -15.00
CA TYR A 194 -15.69 18.15 -14.04
C TYR A 194 -16.57 19.28 -14.57
N TYR A 195 -16.10 20.07 -15.54
CA TYR A 195 -16.88 21.18 -16.12
C TYR A 195 -17.97 20.70 -17.11
N ASP A 196 -17.87 19.48 -17.65
CA ASP A 196 -18.98 18.87 -18.40
C ASP A 196 -19.95 18.18 -17.41
N PRO A 197 -21.23 18.63 -17.33
CA PRO A 197 -22.21 18.04 -16.41
C PRO A 197 -22.41 16.53 -16.60
N ARG A 198 -22.18 16.01 -17.81
CA ARG A 198 -22.31 14.58 -18.13
C ARG A 198 -21.14 13.76 -17.60
N LEU A 199 -19.94 14.35 -17.54
CA LEU A 199 -18.72 13.69 -17.08
C LEU A 199 -18.50 13.86 -15.58
N ARG A 200 -19.09 14.90 -14.99
CA ARG A 200 -18.91 15.23 -13.56
C ARG A 200 -19.18 14.10 -12.58
N PRO A 201 -20.26 13.30 -12.71
CA PRO A 201 -20.54 12.20 -11.78
C PRO A 201 -19.67 10.96 -12.04
N LEU A 202 -18.98 10.89 -13.17
CA LEU A 202 -18.17 9.74 -13.60
C LEU A 202 -16.76 9.81 -13.00
N THR A 203 -15.99 8.77 -13.24
CA THR A 203 -14.58 8.63 -12.79
C THR A 203 -13.66 8.51 -14.00
N GLY A 204 -12.34 8.56 -13.78
CA GLY A 204 -11.35 8.32 -14.83
C GLY A 204 -11.32 6.89 -15.40
N ARG A 205 -12.15 5.98 -14.87
CA ARG A 205 -12.36 4.61 -15.39
C ARG A 205 -13.52 4.51 -16.35
N ASP A 206 -14.45 5.45 -16.30
CA ASP A 206 -15.64 5.43 -17.12
C ASP A 206 -15.31 5.86 -18.55
N GLN A 207 -15.77 5.08 -19.53
CA GLN A 207 -15.41 5.27 -20.95
C GLN A 207 -15.62 6.70 -21.45
N PRO A 208 -16.73 7.42 -21.11
CA PRO A 208 -16.90 8.80 -21.57
C PRO A 208 -15.81 9.77 -21.07
N VAL A 209 -15.25 9.55 -19.88
CA VAL A 209 -14.14 10.34 -19.32
C VAL A 209 -12.83 9.94 -20.00
N VAL A 210 -12.60 8.66 -20.22
CA VAL A 210 -11.46 8.12 -20.99
C VAL A 210 -11.45 8.75 -22.38
N ASP A 211 -12.57 8.66 -23.12
CA ASP A 211 -12.72 9.21 -24.48
C ASP A 211 -12.50 10.73 -24.54
N PHE A 212 -12.84 11.44 -23.46
CA PHE A 212 -12.59 12.87 -23.37
C PHE A 212 -11.09 13.15 -23.20
N LEU A 213 -10.43 12.44 -22.29
CA LEU A 213 -9.02 12.68 -21.95
C LEU A 213 -8.05 12.19 -23.04
N GLU A 214 -8.32 11.05 -23.68
CA GLU A 214 -7.47 10.50 -24.75
C GLU A 214 -7.40 11.38 -26.01
N LYS A 215 -8.39 12.23 -26.26
CA LYS A 215 -8.40 13.15 -27.40
C LYS A 215 -7.52 14.37 -27.21
N LEU A 216 -6.97 14.56 -26.02
CA LEU A 216 -6.22 15.77 -25.66
C LEU A 216 -4.72 15.53 -25.77
N PRO A 217 -3.99 16.18 -26.70
CA PRO A 217 -2.55 15.99 -26.89
C PRO A 217 -1.73 16.28 -25.63
N GLU A 218 -2.16 17.24 -24.81
CA GLU A 218 -1.50 17.56 -23.54
C GLU A 218 -1.62 16.46 -22.51
N VAL A 219 -2.69 15.66 -22.53
CA VAL A 219 -2.86 14.49 -21.65
C VAL A 219 -1.92 13.36 -22.10
N GLU A 220 -1.86 13.08 -23.39
CA GLU A 220 -0.93 12.11 -23.97
C GLU A 220 0.52 12.48 -23.66
N ARG A 221 0.89 13.74 -23.84
CA ARG A 221 2.22 14.25 -23.54
C ARG A 221 2.56 14.07 -22.06
N MET A 222 1.69 14.49 -21.15
CA MET A 222 1.90 14.36 -19.69
C MET A 222 2.06 12.90 -19.29
N ALA A 223 1.20 12.01 -19.79
CA ALA A 223 1.27 10.59 -19.55
C ALA A 223 2.62 9.99 -20.03
N GLY A 224 3.05 10.37 -21.24
CA GLY A 224 4.33 9.96 -21.82
C GLY A 224 5.54 10.47 -21.04
N ASP A 225 5.51 11.72 -20.56
CA ASP A 225 6.60 12.32 -19.78
C ASP A 225 6.74 11.62 -18.40
N ILE A 226 5.61 11.37 -17.70
CA ILE A 226 5.60 10.63 -16.43
C ILE A 226 6.12 9.21 -16.64
N ARG A 227 5.62 8.50 -17.67
CA ARG A 227 6.06 7.14 -18.01
C ARG A 227 7.57 7.09 -18.23
N ARG A 228 8.10 8.02 -19.04
CA ARG A 228 9.54 8.09 -19.34
C ARG A 228 10.35 8.35 -18.08
N PHE A 229 9.93 9.29 -17.24
CA PHE A 229 10.61 9.58 -15.97
C PHE A 229 10.71 8.32 -15.11
N ILE A 230 9.58 7.62 -14.91
CA ILE A 230 9.57 6.41 -14.10
C ILE A 230 10.47 5.33 -14.72
N ALA A 231 10.37 5.08 -16.02
CA ALA A 231 11.16 4.07 -16.72
C ALA A 231 12.66 4.32 -16.60
N ASP A 232 13.08 5.57 -16.72
CA ASP A 232 14.51 5.96 -16.67
C ASP A 232 15.10 5.76 -15.25
N TRP A 233 14.31 6.01 -14.20
CA TRP A 233 14.77 5.93 -12.83
C TRP A 233 14.49 4.59 -12.13
N LEU A 234 13.56 3.80 -12.63
CA LEU A 234 13.18 2.50 -12.07
C LEU A 234 14.39 1.57 -11.81
N PRO A 235 15.38 1.44 -12.74
CA PRO A 235 16.55 0.60 -12.47
C PRO A 235 17.42 1.10 -11.29
N ALA A 236 17.40 2.39 -10.99
CA ALA A 236 18.13 2.94 -9.84
C ALA A 236 17.44 2.56 -8.53
N TYR A 237 16.11 2.66 -8.45
CA TYR A 237 15.34 2.21 -7.29
C TYR A 237 15.46 0.70 -7.06
N MET A 238 15.52 -0.10 -8.12
CA MET A 238 15.74 -1.56 -8.01
C MET A 238 17.13 -1.89 -7.44
N ARG A 239 18.16 -1.14 -7.84
CA ARG A 239 19.52 -1.33 -7.28
C ARG A 239 19.64 -0.93 -5.82
N ASP A 240 18.78 -0.02 -5.35
CA ASP A 240 18.68 0.39 -3.94
C ASP A 240 17.95 -0.65 -3.07
N ASN A 241 17.69 -1.85 -3.60
CA ASN A 241 16.98 -2.94 -2.93
C ASN A 241 15.59 -2.57 -2.39
N ARG A 242 14.92 -1.59 -3.00
CA ARG A 242 13.55 -1.25 -2.64
C ARG A 242 12.60 -2.35 -3.08
N SER A 243 11.75 -2.77 -2.16
CA SER A 243 10.69 -3.75 -2.46
C SER A 243 9.48 -3.09 -3.15
N TYR A 244 9.31 -1.78 -2.98
CA TYR A 244 8.15 -1.02 -3.46
C TYR A 244 8.57 0.37 -3.94
N LEU A 245 7.83 0.89 -4.93
CA LEU A 245 7.89 2.29 -5.37
C LEU A 245 6.46 2.77 -5.58
N THR A 246 6.02 3.74 -4.78
CA THR A 246 4.67 4.31 -4.87
C THR A 246 4.70 5.62 -5.66
N VAL A 247 3.97 5.65 -6.77
CA VAL A 247 3.82 6.80 -7.65
C VAL A 247 2.41 7.37 -7.51
N ALA A 248 2.29 8.52 -6.86
CA ALA A 248 1.03 9.20 -6.63
C ALA A 248 0.74 10.24 -7.72
N ILE A 249 -0.41 10.13 -8.37
CA ILE A 249 -0.91 11.04 -9.38
C ILE A 249 -2.01 11.90 -8.78
N GLY A 250 -1.83 13.22 -8.75
CA GLY A 250 -2.74 14.14 -8.07
C GLY A 250 -3.51 15.05 -9.00
N CYS A 251 -4.86 15.06 -8.90
CA CYS A 251 -5.69 16.12 -9.45
C CYS A 251 -6.45 16.85 -8.34
N THR A 252 -7.34 17.78 -8.67
CA THR A 252 -8.04 18.56 -7.62
C THR A 252 -8.85 17.68 -6.67
N GLY A 253 -9.63 16.74 -7.21
CA GLY A 253 -10.54 15.89 -6.42
C GLY A 253 -10.20 14.40 -6.41
N GLY A 254 -9.16 13.95 -7.12
CA GLY A 254 -8.81 12.53 -7.16
C GLY A 254 -9.81 11.64 -7.92
N GLN A 255 -10.64 12.21 -8.82
CA GLN A 255 -11.78 11.49 -9.41
C GLN A 255 -11.62 11.19 -10.91
N HIS A 256 -11.06 12.10 -11.69
CA HIS A 256 -11.04 11.99 -13.17
C HIS A 256 -9.63 11.81 -13.72
N ARG A 257 -8.87 12.94 -13.85
CA ARG A 257 -7.55 12.97 -14.51
C ARG A 257 -6.53 12.08 -13.85
N SER A 258 -6.43 12.14 -12.52
CA SER A 258 -5.49 11.32 -11.76
C SER A 258 -5.82 9.84 -11.83
N VAL A 259 -7.10 9.48 -11.76
CA VAL A 259 -7.55 8.08 -11.91
C VAL A 259 -7.21 7.55 -13.30
N TYR A 260 -7.57 8.31 -14.36
CA TYR A 260 -7.25 7.92 -15.74
C TYR A 260 -5.75 7.70 -15.95
N LEU A 261 -4.90 8.65 -15.48
CA LEU A 261 -3.46 8.54 -15.67
C LEU A 261 -2.83 7.43 -14.86
N ALA A 262 -3.28 7.20 -13.62
CA ALA A 262 -2.80 6.08 -12.82
C ALA A 262 -3.10 4.72 -13.49
N GLU A 263 -4.32 4.57 -14.01
CA GLU A 263 -4.73 3.39 -14.77
C GLU A 263 -3.91 3.21 -16.05
N TRP A 264 -3.76 4.28 -16.81
CA TRP A 264 -3.00 4.25 -18.05
C TRP A 264 -1.53 3.87 -17.79
N LEU A 265 -0.89 4.49 -16.79
CA LEU A 265 0.49 4.17 -16.40
C LEU A 265 0.62 2.70 -15.95
N ALA A 266 -0.31 2.22 -15.15
CA ALA A 266 -0.32 0.84 -14.72
C ALA A 266 -0.32 -0.14 -15.91
N VAL A 267 -1.11 0.15 -16.94
CA VAL A 267 -1.12 -0.64 -18.18
C VAL A 267 0.21 -0.57 -18.92
N GLN A 268 0.83 0.62 -19.00
CA GLN A 268 2.10 0.81 -19.74
C GLN A 268 3.28 0.05 -19.12
N PHE A 269 3.32 -0.05 -17.81
CA PHE A 269 4.38 -0.80 -17.13
C PHE A 269 4.11 -2.30 -17.10
N ARG A 270 2.88 -2.71 -17.39
CA ARG A 270 2.49 -4.11 -17.47
C ARG A 270 3.28 -4.90 -18.51
N ASP A 271 3.56 -4.34 -19.66
CA ASP A 271 4.20 -5.04 -20.80
C ASP A 271 5.74 -4.93 -20.78
N GLN A 272 6.31 -4.15 -19.89
CA GLN A 272 7.76 -3.90 -19.83
C GLN A 272 8.52 -4.84 -18.90
N VAL A 273 7.82 -5.70 -18.16
CA VAL A 273 8.42 -6.61 -17.17
C VAL A 273 7.63 -7.91 -17.18
N ASP A 274 8.34 -9.03 -17.10
CA ASP A 274 7.83 -10.39 -17.33
C ASP A 274 6.64 -10.84 -16.47
N VAL A 275 6.18 -10.06 -15.51
CA VAL A 275 4.96 -10.37 -14.75
C VAL A 275 4.26 -9.17 -14.18
N LEU A 276 2.96 -9.20 -14.35
CA LEU A 276 2.04 -8.20 -13.92
C LEU A 276 0.86 -8.78 -13.17
N GLU A 277 0.69 -8.41 -11.93
CA GLU A 277 -0.61 -8.38 -11.28
C GLU A 277 -1.01 -6.93 -11.02
N VAL A 278 -2.17 -6.55 -11.56
CA VAL A 278 -2.85 -5.29 -11.20
C VAL A 278 -3.93 -5.66 -10.22
N SER A 279 -3.75 -5.32 -8.97
CA SER A 279 -4.84 -5.40 -8.01
C SER A 279 -5.56 -4.06 -7.94
N TRP A 280 -6.88 -4.14 -8.03
CA TRP A 280 -7.77 -3.00 -7.98
C TRP A 280 -8.36 -2.88 -6.59
N LEU A 281 -8.18 -1.77 -5.93
CA LEU A 281 -9.05 -1.42 -4.83
C LEU A 281 -10.38 -0.95 -5.43
N PRO A 282 -11.52 -1.53 -5.04
CA PRO A 282 -12.79 -1.12 -5.56
C PRO A 282 -13.00 0.38 -5.30
N SER A 283 -13.32 1.10 -6.38
CA SER A 283 -13.74 2.49 -6.26
C SER A 283 -14.95 2.55 -5.34
N TYR A 284 -14.89 3.45 -4.41
CA TYR A 284 -15.90 3.71 -3.41
C TYR A 284 -17.27 3.95 -4.04
N GLY A 285 -18.32 3.45 -3.41
CA GLY A 285 -19.69 3.75 -3.77
C GLY A 285 -20.01 5.25 -3.68
N PRO A 286 -21.21 5.68 -4.12
CA PRO A 286 -21.60 7.10 -4.23
C PRO A 286 -21.43 7.93 -2.96
N GLU A 287 -21.33 7.29 -1.80
CA GLU A 287 -21.21 7.94 -0.50
C GLU A 287 -19.78 8.33 -0.13
N MET A 288 -18.75 7.82 -0.83
CA MET A 288 -17.35 8.11 -0.56
C MET A 288 -16.70 8.87 -1.73
N ARG A 289 -17.07 10.13 -1.89
CA ARG A 289 -16.52 11.04 -2.91
C ARG A 289 -15.12 11.55 -2.61
N SER A 290 -14.42 10.96 -1.65
CA SER A 290 -13.14 11.41 -1.12
C SER A 290 -12.05 10.33 -1.09
N GLY A 291 -12.18 9.26 -1.88
CA GLY A 291 -11.21 8.16 -1.85
C GLY A 291 -10.01 8.39 -2.75
N THR A 292 -8.83 8.06 -2.28
CA THR A 292 -7.70 7.69 -3.12
C THR A 292 -8.05 6.40 -3.85
N SER A 293 -7.75 6.35 -5.14
CA SER A 293 -7.89 5.14 -5.95
C SER A 293 -6.48 4.58 -6.16
N ASN A 294 -6.17 3.47 -5.51
CA ASN A 294 -4.85 2.86 -5.61
C ASN A 294 -4.85 1.74 -6.65
N CYS A 295 -3.92 1.78 -7.56
CA CYS A 295 -3.65 0.74 -8.53
C CYS A 295 -2.24 0.18 -8.28
N HIS A 296 -2.13 -1.11 -8.03
CA HIS A 296 -0.88 -1.77 -7.74
C HIS A 296 -0.39 -2.56 -8.95
N VAL A 297 0.83 -2.29 -9.38
CA VAL A 297 1.50 -3.04 -10.45
C VAL A 297 2.76 -3.69 -9.87
N ARG A 298 2.83 -5.00 -9.90
CA ARG A 298 4.01 -5.72 -9.47
C ARG A 298 4.93 -6.01 -10.64
N LEU A 299 6.21 -5.76 -10.43
CA LEU A 299 7.28 -6.12 -11.33
C LEU A 299 7.99 -7.38 -10.81
N SER A 300 8.07 -8.43 -11.61
CA SER A 300 8.77 -9.67 -11.26
C SER A 300 9.64 -10.11 -12.44
N SER A 301 10.82 -10.64 -12.15
CA SER A 301 11.73 -11.20 -13.15
C SER A 301 11.38 -12.62 -13.61
N THR A 302 10.35 -13.23 -13.02
CA THR A 302 9.90 -14.58 -13.37
C THR A 302 8.49 -14.58 -13.92
N ALA A 303 8.28 -15.23 -15.07
CA ALA A 303 6.95 -15.45 -15.63
C ALA A 303 6.08 -16.24 -14.62
N VAL A 304 4.92 -15.70 -14.27
CA VAL A 304 3.93 -16.39 -13.46
C VAL A 304 2.77 -16.75 -14.36
N ASP A 305 2.49 -18.04 -14.48
CA ASP A 305 1.25 -18.53 -15.08
C ASP A 305 0.07 -18.11 -14.18
N SER A 306 -0.49 -16.94 -14.44
CA SER A 306 -1.76 -16.52 -13.85
C SER A 306 -2.87 -16.75 -14.85
N PRO A 307 -3.95 -17.44 -14.51
CA PRO A 307 -5.08 -17.58 -15.42
C PRO A 307 -5.68 -16.17 -15.63
N LEU A 308 -5.64 -15.71 -16.87
CA LEU A 308 -6.35 -14.52 -17.33
C LEU A 308 -7.82 -14.67 -16.96
N VAL A 309 -8.31 -13.85 -16.06
CA VAL A 309 -9.75 -13.71 -15.84
C VAL A 309 -10.32 -13.01 -17.07
N ASP A 310 -11.00 -13.79 -17.90
CA ASP A 310 -11.67 -13.31 -19.10
C ASP A 310 -12.76 -12.31 -18.74
N ARG A 311 -12.56 -11.03 -19.11
CA ARG A 311 -13.45 -9.91 -18.82
C ARG A 311 -14.78 -9.92 -19.62
N LYS A 312 -15.12 -11.00 -20.29
CA LYS A 312 -16.34 -11.07 -21.13
C LYS A 312 -17.59 -11.59 -20.45
N SER A 313 -17.56 -11.82 -19.13
CA SER A 313 -18.71 -12.38 -18.42
C SER A 313 -19.06 -11.61 -17.15
N VAL A 314 -19.33 -10.31 -17.26
CA VAL A 314 -20.20 -9.63 -16.27
C VAL A 314 -21.15 -8.73 -17.05
N VAL A 315 -22.31 -9.28 -17.30
CA VAL A 315 -23.53 -8.53 -17.65
C VAL A 315 -24.13 -7.98 -16.37
#